data_34f47dbfc226bf43b4e40857dadcc220
#
_entry.id   34f47dbfc226bf43b4e40857dadcc220
#
_cell.length_a   1.000
_cell.length_b   1.000
_cell.length_c   1.000
_cell.angle_alpha   90.00
_cell.angle_beta   90.00
_cell.angle_gamma   90.00
#
_symmetry.space_group_name_H-M   'P 1'
#
loop_
_entity.id
_entity.type
_entity.pdbx_description
1 polymer ?
#
loop_
_entity_poly.entity_id
_entity_poly.type
_entity_poly.pdbx_seq_one_letter_code
_entity_poly.pdbx_strand_id
1 'polypeptide(L)'
;MADAYKAKGDTAAWIKSLEEGILKFPGNDYFFANLVDYYNTSNQASKAMEFADKMLTNDPNNKLYLYVKAYLYHNMKEYDNAIEYYKKAIAADPEYAEAYSNVGLVYLMKAQDYADKATTDINDPKYAEAQAVVKKFYEEAKPFYEKARALKPDQQDLWLQGLYRVYYNLNMGPEFEEIDKMMK
;
A
#
# COMPACT_ATOMS: atom_id res chain seq x y z
N MET A 1 -2.71 25.83 -12.77
CA MET A 1 -2.81 26.93 -11.76
C MET A 1 -2.25 26.47 -10.40
N ALA A 2 -2.60 25.28 -9.91
CA ALA A 2 -2.04 24.75 -8.65
C ALA A 2 -0.52 24.72 -8.60
N ASP A 3 0.15 24.18 -9.64
CA ASP A 3 1.63 24.14 -9.71
C ASP A 3 2.29 25.51 -9.66
N ALA A 4 1.63 26.56 -10.15
CA ALA A 4 2.16 27.91 -10.08
C ALA A 4 2.21 28.44 -8.64
N TYR A 5 1.25 28.07 -7.79
CA TYR A 5 1.30 28.40 -6.37
C TYR A 5 2.36 27.58 -5.63
N LYS A 6 2.47 26.29 -5.96
CA LYS A 6 3.54 25.43 -5.41
C LYS A 6 4.93 25.99 -5.72
N ALA A 7 5.17 26.39 -6.97
CA ALA A 7 6.44 26.99 -7.39
C ALA A 7 6.77 28.33 -6.72
N LYS A 8 5.73 29.10 -6.32
CA LYS A 8 5.90 30.38 -5.59
C LYS A 8 6.04 30.20 -4.08
N GLY A 9 5.90 28.97 -3.56
CA GLY A 9 5.89 28.70 -2.12
C GLY A 9 4.62 29.16 -1.39
N ASP A 10 3.57 29.53 -2.13
CA ASP A 10 2.28 29.90 -1.55
C ASP A 10 1.44 28.64 -1.27
N THR A 11 1.80 27.98 -0.17
CA THR A 11 1.19 26.71 0.25
C THR A 11 -0.30 26.84 0.49
N ALA A 12 -0.77 27.95 1.06
CA ALA A 12 -2.20 28.14 1.34
C ALA A 12 -3.03 28.24 0.06
N ALA A 13 -2.58 29.04 -0.91
CA ALA A 13 -3.25 29.15 -2.21
C ALA A 13 -3.15 27.83 -3.01
N TRP A 14 -2.03 27.11 -2.87
CA TRP A 14 -1.87 25.79 -3.51
C TRP A 14 -2.87 24.76 -2.96
N ILE A 15 -2.98 24.59 -1.63
CA ILE A 15 -3.95 23.70 -0.98
C ILE A 15 -5.37 24.05 -1.44
N LYS A 16 -5.76 25.33 -1.34
CA LYS A 16 -7.07 25.77 -1.79
C LYS A 16 -7.34 25.44 -3.25
N SER A 17 -6.34 25.60 -4.12
CA SER A 17 -6.48 25.26 -5.55
C SER A 17 -6.60 23.74 -5.79
N LEU A 18 -5.99 22.90 -4.94
CA LEU A 18 -6.19 21.45 -4.98
C LEU A 18 -7.60 21.07 -4.55
N GLU A 19 -8.09 21.60 -3.43
CA GLU A 19 -9.47 21.37 -2.94
C GLU A 19 -10.52 21.78 -3.98
N GLU A 20 -10.37 22.96 -4.59
CA GLU A 20 -11.24 23.41 -5.66
C GLU A 20 -11.14 22.50 -6.91
N GLY A 21 -9.93 22.03 -7.23
CA GLY A 21 -9.70 21.12 -8.35
C GLY A 21 -10.41 19.78 -8.19
N ILE A 22 -10.38 19.20 -6.99
CA ILE A 22 -11.10 17.96 -6.66
C ILE A 22 -12.60 18.12 -6.91
N LEU A 23 -13.18 19.23 -6.47
CA LEU A 23 -14.63 19.49 -6.63
C LEU A 23 -15.02 19.75 -8.09
N LYS A 24 -14.17 20.45 -8.86
CA LYS A 24 -14.44 20.79 -10.26
C LYS A 24 -14.15 19.66 -11.24
N PHE A 25 -13.19 18.79 -10.90
CA PHE A 25 -12.68 17.74 -11.77
C PHE A 25 -12.57 16.41 -11.00
N PRO A 26 -13.69 15.81 -10.56
CA PRO A 26 -13.69 14.65 -9.67
C PRO A 26 -13.02 13.39 -10.28
N GLY A 27 -12.85 13.34 -11.61
CA GLY A 27 -12.12 12.26 -12.28
C GLY A 27 -10.62 12.52 -12.47
N ASN A 28 -10.09 13.62 -11.93
CA ASN A 28 -8.67 13.95 -12.06
C ASN A 28 -7.93 13.69 -10.74
N ASP A 29 -7.25 12.55 -10.71
CA ASP A 29 -6.52 12.03 -9.55
C ASP A 29 -5.40 12.95 -9.04
N TYR A 30 -4.87 13.81 -9.92
CA TYR A 30 -3.79 14.74 -9.61
C TYR A 30 -4.07 15.60 -8.36
N PHE A 31 -5.26 16.19 -8.28
CA PHE A 31 -5.59 17.12 -7.20
C PHE A 31 -5.66 16.39 -5.84
N PHE A 32 -6.33 15.25 -5.82
CA PHE A 32 -6.49 14.46 -4.61
C PHE A 32 -5.15 13.87 -4.13
N ALA A 33 -4.38 13.27 -5.03
CA ALA A 33 -3.09 12.68 -4.70
C ALA A 33 -2.11 13.71 -4.12
N ASN A 34 -2.00 14.90 -4.75
CA ASN A 34 -1.12 15.97 -4.25
C ASN A 34 -1.55 16.53 -2.90
N LEU A 35 -2.86 16.64 -2.64
CA LEU A 35 -3.35 17.13 -1.35
C LEU A 35 -3.05 16.15 -0.22
N VAL A 36 -3.27 14.86 -0.47
CA VAL A 36 -2.98 13.80 0.51
C VAL A 36 -1.47 13.69 0.75
N ASP A 37 -0.66 13.72 -0.31
CA ASP A 37 0.80 13.70 -0.18
C ASP A 37 1.30 14.88 0.67
N TYR A 38 0.78 16.07 0.43
CA TYR A 38 1.11 17.24 1.26
C TYR A 38 0.76 17.03 2.73
N TYR A 39 -0.44 16.57 3.04
CA TYR A 39 -0.85 16.36 4.44
C TYR A 39 -0.04 15.24 5.10
N ASN A 40 0.30 14.19 4.35
CA ASN A 40 1.10 13.07 4.85
C ASN A 40 2.55 13.51 5.16
N THR A 41 3.17 14.27 4.25
CA THR A 41 4.57 14.73 4.38
C THR A 41 4.73 15.89 5.37
N SER A 42 3.69 16.70 5.57
CA SER A 42 3.70 17.81 6.54
C SER A 42 3.30 17.41 7.96
N ASN A 43 3.28 16.10 8.26
CA ASN A 43 2.88 15.56 9.57
C ASN A 43 1.43 15.92 9.96
N GLN A 44 0.53 16.02 8.99
CA GLN A 44 -0.89 16.32 9.16
C GLN A 44 -1.76 15.12 8.74
N ALA A 45 -1.32 13.90 9.04
CA ALA A 45 -1.98 12.65 8.64
C ALA A 45 -3.48 12.61 9.03
N SER A 46 -3.84 13.21 10.17
CA SER A 46 -5.25 13.31 10.60
C SER A 46 -6.10 14.12 9.62
N LYS A 47 -5.57 15.20 9.04
CA LYS A 47 -6.27 15.99 8.02
C LYS A 47 -6.41 15.23 6.71
N ALA A 48 -5.35 14.48 6.32
CA ALA A 48 -5.43 13.61 5.16
C ALA A 48 -6.54 12.57 5.32
N MET A 49 -6.64 11.96 6.51
CA MET A 49 -7.67 10.96 6.81
C MET A 49 -9.08 11.57 6.78
N GLU A 50 -9.28 12.71 7.46
CA GLU A 50 -10.56 13.45 7.46
C GLU A 50 -11.00 13.81 6.03
N PHE A 51 -10.03 14.24 5.21
CA PHE A 51 -10.30 14.59 3.83
C PHE A 51 -10.68 13.35 2.98
N ALA A 52 -9.96 12.24 3.15
CA ALA A 52 -10.28 10.98 2.49
C ALA A 52 -11.69 10.47 2.89
N ASP A 53 -12.06 10.60 4.17
CA ASP A 53 -13.38 10.24 4.67
C ASP A 53 -14.50 11.08 4.05
N LYS A 54 -14.26 12.38 3.96
CA LYS A 54 -15.19 13.32 3.29
C LYS A 54 -15.40 12.95 1.82
N MET A 55 -14.32 12.61 1.12
CA MET A 55 -14.42 12.21 -0.29
C MET A 55 -15.17 10.88 -0.45
N LEU A 56 -14.92 9.90 0.43
CA LEU A 56 -15.63 8.62 0.44
C LEU A 56 -17.11 8.75 0.85
N THR A 57 -17.50 9.80 1.59
CA THR A 57 -18.91 10.09 1.86
C THR A 57 -19.66 10.45 0.57
N ASN A 58 -18.98 11.14 -0.36
CA ASN A 58 -19.58 11.55 -1.64
C ASN A 58 -19.50 10.45 -2.71
N ASP A 59 -18.43 9.67 -2.71
CA ASP A 59 -18.21 8.56 -3.66
C ASP A 59 -17.59 7.36 -2.91
N PRO A 60 -18.44 6.51 -2.28
CA PRO A 60 -17.97 5.42 -1.41
C PRO A 60 -17.17 4.32 -2.12
N ASN A 61 -17.32 4.20 -3.43
CA ASN A 61 -16.67 3.16 -4.24
C ASN A 61 -15.54 3.71 -5.12
N ASN A 62 -15.10 4.92 -4.90
CA ASN A 62 -13.98 5.48 -5.65
C ASN A 62 -12.67 4.76 -5.29
N LYS A 63 -12.12 4.03 -6.26
CA LYS A 63 -10.91 3.21 -6.06
C LYS A 63 -9.72 4.01 -5.52
N LEU A 64 -9.54 5.26 -6.01
CA LEU A 64 -8.44 6.11 -5.57
C LEU A 64 -8.62 6.55 -4.12
N TYR A 65 -9.83 6.99 -3.73
CA TYR A 65 -10.08 7.43 -2.35
C TYR A 65 -9.93 6.27 -1.36
N LEU A 66 -10.40 5.08 -1.74
CA LEU A 66 -10.21 3.84 -0.97
C LEU A 66 -8.73 3.48 -0.85
N TYR A 67 -7.99 3.52 -1.96
CA TYR A 67 -6.55 3.25 -2.00
C TYR A 67 -5.75 4.23 -1.13
N VAL A 68 -6.03 5.51 -1.24
CA VAL A 68 -5.34 6.54 -0.45
C VAL A 68 -5.65 6.40 1.03
N LYS A 69 -6.89 6.10 1.41
CA LYS A 69 -7.22 5.81 2.81
C LYS A 69 -6.47 4.59 3.34
N ALA A 70 -6.36 3.54 2.52
CA ALA A 70 -5.52 2.38 2.85
C ALA A 70 -4.05 2.75 3.05
N TYR A 71 -3.51 3.60 2.17
CA TYR A 71 -2.13 4.10 2.26
C TYR A 71 -1.87 4.91 3.53
N LEU A 72 -2.83 5.72 3.96
CA LEU A 72 -2.73 6.44 5.23
C LEU A 72 -2.70 5.49 6.43
N TYR A 73 -3.57 4.49 6.48
CA TYR A 73 -3.53 3.44 7.50
C TYR A 73 -2.21 2.65 7.48
N HIS A 74 -1.70 2.33 6.29
CA HIS A 74 -0.41 1.68 6.12
C HIS A 74 0.73 2.49 6.78
N ASN A 75 0.81 3.79 6.52
CA ASN A 75 1.81 4.67 7.11
C ASN A 75 1.67 4.82 8.64
N MET A 76 0.45 4.70 9.15
CA MET A 76 0.17 4.68 10.59
C MET A 76 0.43 3.30 11.24
N LYS A 77 0.86 2.30 10.46
CA LYS A 77 1.04 0.89 10.86
C LYS A 77 -0.26 0.21 11.32
N GLU A 78 -1.40 0.76 10.95
CA GLU A 78 -2.70 0.15 11.14
C GLU A 78 -2.99 -0.87 10.04
N TYR A 79 -2.21 -1.94 10.04
CA TYR A 79 -2.11 -2.89 8.93
C TYR A 79 -3.43 -3.57 8.56
N ASP A 80 -4.26 -3.91 9.54
CA ASP A 80 -5.55 -4.58 9.27
C ASP A 80 -6.51 -3.63 8.56
N ASN A 81 -6.58 -2.37 8.99
CA ASN A 81 -7.34 -1.33 8.31
C ASN A 81 -6.80 -1.05 6.89
N ALA A 82 -5.48 -1.00 6.74
CA ALA A 82 -4.84 -0.82 5.43
C ALA A 82 -5.25 -1.94 4.45
N ILE A 83 -5.15 -3.19 4.86
CA ILE A 83 -5.54 -4.36 4.05
C ILE A 83 -7.01 -4.29 3.68
N GLU A 84 -7.89 -3.94 4.63
CA GLU A 84 -9.33 -3.81 4.37
C GLU A 84 -9.62 -2.80 3.28
N TYR A 85 -9.05 -1.59 3.39
CA TYR A 85 -9.30 -0.52 2.42
C TYR A 85 -8.63 -0.76 1.06
N TYR A 86 -7.44 -1.37 1.00
CA TYR A 86 -6.87 -1.82 -0.28
C TYR A 86 -7.75 -2.89 -0.94
N LYS A 87 -8.30 -3.84 -0.18
CA LYS A 87 -9.24 -4.83 -0.72
C LYS A 87 -10.55 -4.19 -1.21
N LYS A 88 -11.03 -3.13 -0.58
CA LYS A 88 -12.16 -2.35 -1.10
C LYS A 88 -11.81 -1.65 -2.42
N ALA A 89 -10.60 -1.11 -2.54
CA ALA A 89 -10.12 -0.51 -3.79
C ALA A 89 -10.01 -1.56 -4.91
N ILE A 90 -9.52 -2.77 -4.61
CA ILE A 90 -9.51 -3.92 -5.53
C ILE A 90 -10.93 -4.34 -5.93
N ALA A 91 -11.89 -4.32 -5.01
CA ALA A 91 -13.28 -4.64 -5.33
C ALA A 91 -13.92 -3.60 -6.25
N ALA A 92 -13.53 -2.33 -6.11
CA ALA A 92 -13.96 -1.24 -7.00
C ALA A 92 -13.28 -1.31 -8.38
N ASP A 93 -12.04 -1.77 -8.44
CA ASP A 93 -11.29 -2.01 -9.69
C ASP A 93 -10.43 -3.28 -9.57
N PRO A 94 -10.89 -4.42 -10.09
CA PRO A 94 -10.14 -5.68 -10.06
C PRO A 94 -8.83 -5.70 -10.87
N GLU A 95 -8.56 -4.66 -11.65
CA GLU A 95 -7.30 -4.50 -12.41
C GLU A 95 -6.32 -3.52 -11.74
N TYR A 96 -6.60 -3.07 -10.53
CA TYR A 96 -5.77 -2.12 -9.80
C TYR A 96 -4.52 -2.79 -9.22
N ALA A 97 -3.50 -3.00 -10.06
CA ALA A 97 -2.28 -3.74 -9.72
C ALA A 97 -1.54 -3.16 -8.51
N GLU A 98 -1.49 -1.84 -8.36
CA GLU A 98 -0.85 -1.15 -7.24
C GLU A 98 -1.52 -1.49 -5.90
N ALA A 99 -2.85 -1.66 -5.90
CA ALA A 99 -3.57 -2.06 -4.68
C ALA A 99 -3.23 -3.50 -4.28
N TYR A 100 -3.12 -4.42 -5.24
CA TYR A 100 -2.64 -5.78 -4.98
C TYR A 100 -1.22 -5.79 -4.43
N SER A 101 -0.30 -5.07 -5.07
CA SER A 101 1.09 -4.93 -4.61
C SER A 101 1.15 -4.45 -3.15
N ASN A 102 0.35 -3.43 -2.80
CA ASN A 102 0.34 -2.88 -1.45
C ASN A 102 -0.29 -3.80 -0.41
N VAL A 103 -1.31 -4.59 -0.74
CA VAL A 103 -1.79 -5.65 0.18
C VAL A 103 -0.66 -6.63 0.48
N GLY A 104 0.05 -7.10 -0.55
CA GLY A 104 1.22 -7.96 -0.37
C GLY A 104 2.27 -7.33 0.52
N LEU A 105 2.62 -6.05 0.27
CA LEU A 105 3.59 -5.31 1.07
C LEU A 105 3.18 -5.20 2.55
N VAL A 106 1.92 -4.90 2.83
CA VAL A 106 1.42 -4.81 4.21
C VAL A 106 1.52 -6.15 4.94
N TYR A 107 1.25 -7.27 4.27
CA TYR A 107 1.48 -8.59 4.86
C TYR A 107 2.96 -8.86 5.13
N LEU A 108 3.89 -8.46 4.25
CA LEU A 108 5.33 -8.56 4.53
C LEU A 108 5.76 -7.68 5.71
N MET A 109 5.17 -6.51 5.88
CA MET A 109 5.41 -5.66 7.04
C MET A 109 4.88 -6.28 8.33
N LYS A 110 3.70 -6.90 8.30
CA LYS A 110 3.18 -7.68 9.44
C LYS A 110 4.12 -8.83 9.80
N ALA A 111 4.65 -9.54 8.81
CA ALA A 111 5.63 -10.60 9.03
C ALA A 111 6.88 -10.08 9.74
N GLN A 112 7.44 -8.96 9.26
CA GLN A 112 8.62 -8.34 9.83
C GLN A 112 8.36 -7.83 11.25
N ASP A 113 7.30 -7.04 11.46
CA ASP A 113 6.94 -6.49 12.79
C ASP A 113 6.66 -7.60 13.82
N TYR A 114 6.14 -8.73 13.38
CA TYR A 114 5.93 -9.89 14.25
C TYR A 114 7.26 -10.60 14.57
N ALA A 115 8.10 -10.83 13.55
CA ALA A 115 9.41 -11.45 13.73
C ALA A 115 10.32 -10.63 14.65
N ASP A 116 10.32 -9.31 14.53
CA ASP A 116 11.13 -8.40 15.35
C ASP A 116 10.77 -8.42 16.85
N LYS A 117 9.53 -8.83 17.16
CA LYS A 117 9.03 -8.95 18.54
C LYS A 117 9.10 -10.37 19.10
N ALA A 118 9.35 -11.34 18.23
CA ALA A 118 9.40 -12.75 18.58
C ALA A 118 10.73 -13.11 19.26
N THR A 119 10.72 -14.22 20.01
CA THR A 119 11.98 -14.79 20.54
C THR A 119 12.88 -15.26 19.41
N THR A 120 14.18 -15.04 19.58
CA THR A 120 15.24 -15.55 18.68
C THR A 120 15.90 -16.80 19.23
N ASP A 121 15.56 -17.24 20.43
CA ASP A 121 16.07 -18.48 21.03
C ASP A 121 15.36 -19.68 20.39
N ILE A 122 16.11 -20.46 19.60
CA ILE A 122 15.62 -21.65 18.90
C ILE A 122 15.13 -22.76 19.86
N ASN A 123 15.55 -22.72 21.13
CA ASN A 123 15.15 -23.67 22.15
C ASN A 123 13.86 -23.23 22.90
N ASP A 124 13.42 -21.98 22.70
CA ASP A 124 12.15 -21.51 23.26
C ASP A 124 10.98 -22.15 22.48
N PRO A 125 10.03 -22.81 23.15
CA PRO A 125 8.84 -23.36 22.48
C PRO A 125 8.08 -22.34 21.62
N LYS A 126 8.11 -21.06 22.00
CA LYS A 126 7.48 -19.97 21.25
C LYS A 126 8.18 -19.64 19.92
N TYR A 127 9.43 -20.09 19.73
CA TYR A 127 10.14 -19.85 18.46
C TYR A 127 9.42 -20.51 17.28
N ALA A 128 9.07 -21.78 17.40
CA ALA A 128 8.38 -22.52 16.35
C ALA A 128 6.99 -21.92 16.05
N GLU A 129 6.26 -21.50 17.11
CA GLU A 129 4.96 -20.82 16.95
C GLU A 129 5.13 -19.50 16.19
N ALA A 130 6.15 -18.72 16.55
CA ALA A 130 6.43 -17.44 15.89
C ALA A 130 6.79 -17.62 14.40
N GLN A 131 7.62 -18.62 14.07
CA GLN A 131 7.95 -18.94 12.69
C GLN A 131 6.71 -19.36 11.88
N ALA A 132 5.79 -20.10 12.49
CA ALA A 132 4.54 -20.48 11.82
C ALA A 132 3.64 -19.27 11.52
N VAL A 133 3.57 -18.30 12.45
CA VAL A 133 2.81 -17.06 12.22
C VAL A 133 3.46 -16.21 11.12
N VAL A 134 4.79 -16.03 11.16
CA VAL A 134 5.54 -15.30 10.13
C VAL A 134 5.32 -15.94 8.75
N LYS A 135 5.44 -17.28 8.66
CA LYS A 135 5.19 -18.02 7.42
C LYS A 135 3.79 -17.77 6.88
N LYS A 136 2.78 -17.78 7.74
CA LYS A 136 1.39 -17.49 7.35
C LYS A 136 1.26 -16.11 6.69
N PHE A 137 1.93 -15.08 7.18
CA PHE A 137 1.90 -13.76 6.54
C PHE A 137 2.52 -13.77 5.13
N TYR A 138 3.57 -14.58 4.89
CA TYR A 138 4.10 -14.75 3.55
C TYR A 138 3.12 -15.52 2.63
N GLU A 139 2.44 -16.54 3.16
CA GLU A 139 1.38 -17.27 2.44
C GLU A 139 0.23 -16.35 2.05
N GLU A 140 -0.17 -15.44 2.94
CA GLU A 140 -1.20 -14.43 2.67
C GLU A 140 -0.73 -13.36 1.64
N ALA A 141 0.54 -12.97 1.65
CA ALA A 141 1.09 -11.99 0.71
C ALA A 141 1.17 -12.53 -0.72
N LYS A 142 1.47 -13.83 -0.87
CA LYS A 142 1.75 -14.50 -2.14
C LYS A 142 0.72 -14.21 -3.25
N PRO A 143 -0.58 -14.53 -3.08
CA PRO A 143 -1.57 -14.38 -4.15
C PRO A 143 -1.73 -12.93 -4.62
N PHE A 144 -1.46 -11.96 -3.76
CA PHE A 144 -1.57 -10.55 -4.11
C PHE A 144 -0.41 -10.12 -5.03
N TYR A 145 0.82 -10.50 -4.73
CA TYR A 145 1.95 -10.22 -5.62
C TYR A 145 1.88 -10.98 -6.94
N GLU A 146 1.45 -12.24 -6.91
CA GLU A 146 1.21 -13.02 -8.14
C GLU A 146 0.14 -12.36 -9.02
N LYS A 147 -0.93 -11.82 -8.41
CA LYS A 147 -1.95 -11.08 -9.13
C LYS A 147 -1.43 -9.75 -9.69
N ALA A 148 -0.63 -9.00 -8.93
CA ALA A 148 0.02 -7.78 -9.42
C ALA A 148 0.92 -8.07 -10.63
N ARG A 149 1.73 -9.14 -10.57
CA ARG A 149 2.54 -9.62 -11.70
C ARG A 149 1.69 -9.98 -12.91
N ALA A 150 0.59 -10.70 -12.71
CA ALA A 150 -0.29 -11.10 -13.82
C ALA A 150 -0.97 -9.90 -14.50
N LEU A 151 -1.31 -8.86 -13.74
CA LEU A 151 -1.93 -7.63 -14.26
C LEU A 151 -0.91 -6.72 -14.97
N LYS A 152 0.31 -6.61 -14.43
CA LYS A 152 1.34 -5.69 -14.89
C LYS A 152 2.71 -6.37 -14.94
N PRO A 153 2.93 -7.34 -15.84
CA PRO A 153 4.18 -8.12 -15.89
C PRO A 153 5.41 -7.24 -16.16
N ASP A 154 5.25 -6.15 -16.93
CA ASP A 154 6.34 -5.24 -17.28
C ASP A 154 6.67 -4.22 -16.17
N GLN A 155 5.77 -4.03 -15.19
CA GLN A 155 6.00 -3.14 -14.03
C GLN A 155 6.57 -3.93 -12.85
N GLN A 156 7.83 -4.33 -12.98
CA GLN A 156 8.51 -5.20 -12.00
C GLN A 156 8.60 -4.60 -10.60
N ASP A 157 8.61 -3.29 -10.48
CA ASP A 157 8.58 -2.55 -9.20
C ASP A 157 7.36 -2.89 -8.32
N LEU A 158 6.25 -3.30 -8.93
CA LEU A 158 5.04 -3.68 -8.19
C LEU A 158 5.12 -5.06 -7.54
N TRP A 159 5.94 -5.98 -8.03
CA TRP A 159 5.84 -7.39 -7.62
C TRP A 159 7.17 -8.13 -7.44
N LEU A 160 8.25 -7.72 -8.13
CA LEU A 160 9.48 -8.50 -8.20
C LEU A 160 10.12 -8.70 -6.81
N GLN A 161 10.36 -7.61 -6.08
CA GLN A 161 10.92 -7.63 -4.73
C GLN A 161 10.01 -8.39 -3.74
N GLY A 162 8.70 -8.20 -3.88
CA GLY A 162 7.70 -8.88 -3.06
C GLY A 162 7.72 -10.40 -3.26
N LEU A 163 7.69 -10.86 -4.52
CA LEU A 163 7.75 -12.29 -4.85
C LEU A 163 9.08 -12.90 -4.46
N TYR A 164 10.20 -12.19 -4.64
CA TYR A 164 11.51 -12.66 -4.19
C TYR A 164 11.49 -13.01 -2.69
N ARG A 165 11.01 -12.08 -1.85
CA ARG A 165 10.89 -12.31 -0.40
C ARG A 165 9.91 -13.42 -0.05
N VAL A 166 8.77 -13.47 -0.73
CA VAL A 166 7.73 -14.48 -0.50
C VAL A 166 8.26 -15.88 -0.84
N TYR A 167 8.79 -16.07 -2.04
CA TYR A 167 9.24 -17.39 -2.48
C TYR A 167 10.44 -17.89 -1.69
N TYR A 168 11.37 -16.99 -1.32
CA TYR A 168 12.48 -17.33 -0.43
C TYR A 168 12.00 -17.86 0.93
N ASN A 169 11.11 -17.11 1.60
CA ASN A 169 10.64 -17.46 2.94
C ASN A 169 9.67 -18.67 2.96
N LEU A 170 9.03 -18.97 1.84
CA LEU A 170 8.18 -20.15 1.70
C LEU A 170 8.94 -21.39 1.17
N ASN A 171 10.25 -21.29 0.93
CA ASN A 171 11.09 -22.35 0.34
C ASN A 171 10.56 -22.85 -1.01
N MET A 172 10.08 -21.95 -1.86
CA MET A 172 9.55 -22.25 -3.19
C MET A 172 10.69 -22.22 -4.22
N GLY A 173 11.52 -23.27 -4.24
CA GLY A 173 12.77 -23.32 -5.00
C GLY A 173 12.66 -22.95 -6.48
N PRO A 174 11.78 -23.59 -7.29
CA PRO A 174 11.67 -23.30 -8.72
C PRO A 174 11.22 -21.86 -9.00
N GLU A 175 10.20 -21.37 -8.29
CA GLU A 175 9.66 -20.01 -8.43
C GLU A 175 10.65 -18.96 -7.94
N PHE A 176 11.39 -19.28 -6.86
CA PHE A 176 12.45 -18.41 -6.36
C PHE A 176 13.59 -18.27 -7.37
N GLU A 177 14.05 -19.37 -7.99
CA GLU A 177 15.10 -19.33 -9.01
C GLU A 177 14.73 -18.51 -10.25
N GLU A 178 13.45 -18.55 -10.64
CA GLU A 178 12.94 -17.70 -11.72
C GLU A 178 13.08 -16.23 -11.38
N ILE A 179 12.59 -15.83 -10.19
CA ILE A 179 12.61 -14.42 -9.73
C ILE A 179 14.04 -13.95 -9.46
N ASP A 180 14.92 -14.81 -8.88
CA ASP A 180 16.33 -14.47 -8.62
C ASP A 180 17.10 -14.15 -9.91
N LYS A 181 16.78 -14.84 -11.01
CA LYS A 181 17.37 -14.54 -12.32
C LYS A 181 16.94 -13.17 -12.87
N MET A 182 15.73 -12.73 -12.54
CA MET A 182 15.22 -11.42 -12.98
C MET A 182 15.79 -10.25 -12.14
N MET A 183 16.34 -10.56 -10.94
CA MET A 183 16.97 -9.59 -10.04
C MET A 183 18.44 -9.30 -10.39
N LYS A 184 19.08 -10.13 -11.22
CA LYS A 184 20.49 -10.01 -11.67
C LYS A 184 20.63 -9.25 -12.96
#